data_27f3e15c85902339a6f095e3a208779a
#
_entry.id   27f3e15c85902339a6f095e3a208779a
#
_cell.length_a   1.000
_cell.length_b   1.000
_cell.length_c   1.000
_cell.angle_alpha   90.00
_cell.angle_beta   90.00
_cell.angle_gamma   90.00
#
_symmetry.space_group_name_H-M   'P 1'
#
loop_
_entity.id
_entity.type
_entity.pdbx_description
1 polymer ?
#
loop_
_entity_poly.entity_id
_entity_poly.type
_entity_poly.pdbx_seq_one_letter_code
_entity_poly.pdbx_strand_id
1 'polypeptide(L)'
;MTWTSERLARAALTAAAEPGVMAKRLVEMTAEELWQHMLTDSGERWHKRAKSLDVDQLVERSEKAAMRFLIPGDEEWPTGLDSLARVGKSGMGGAPVGLWVTGPAHLADISQRAVAIVGCRSASSYGQDVAVEMAYRLVRGHCDGTGSHTVISGGAFGIDVAAHRGALSARGNTVSVLACGLDTLYPRGNSAVLEQIAGTGALVSELPLGRHPTRPGFLARNRLIAALTTGTVVVEAGWRSGAINTASWAN
;
A
#
# COMPACT_ATOMS: atom_id res chain seq x y z
N MET A 1 14.60 -6.07 -12.27
CA MET A 1 13.17 -6.11 -12.71
C MET A 1 13.14 -5.82 -14.20
N THR A 2 12.37 -6.57 -14.99
CA THR A 2 12.25 -6.33 -16.45
C THR A 2 10.94 -5.59 -16.75
N TRP A 3 11.02 -4.50 -17.51
CA TRP A 3 9.86 -3.74 -17.98
C TRP A 3 9.26 -4.38 -19.23
N THR A 4 8.33 -5.30 -19.05
CA THR A 4 7.52 -5.87 -20.14
C THR A 4 6.44 -4.87 -20.57
N SER A 5 5.84 -5.07 -21.77
CA SER A 5 4.72 -4.23 -22.25
C SER A 5 3.57 -4.18 -21.25
N GLU A 6 3.18 -5.33 -20.69
CA GLU A 6 2.15 -5.42 -19.64
C GLU A 6 2.52 -4.59 -18.39
N ARG A 7 3.78 -4.68 -17.93
CA ARG A 7 4.26 -3.93 -16.76
C ARG A 7 4.27 -2.43 -17.03
N LEU A 8 4.71 -2.00 -18.20
CA LEU A 8 4.68 -0.59 -18.62
C LEU A 8 3.24 -0.05 -18.67
N ALA A 9 2.32 -0.81 -19.29
CA ALA A 9 0.91 -0.44 -19.36
C ALA A 9 0.30 -0.30 -17.96
N ARG A 10 0.55 -1.24 -17.05
CA ARG A 10 0.09 -1.18 -15.66
C ARG A 10 0.67 0.01 -14.90
N ALA A 11 1.96 0.29 -15.05
CA ALA A 11 2.58 1.47 -14.44
C ALA A 11 1.93 2.78 -14.95
N ALA A 12 1.69 2.87 -16.26
CA ALA A 12 0.99 3.99 -16.86
C ALA A 12 -0.45 4.15 -16.35
N LEU A 13 -1.19 3.05 -16.18
CA LEU A 13 -2.54 3.05 -15.63
C LEU A 13 -2.56 3.58 -14.18
N THR A 14 -1.57 3.24 -13.33
CA THR A 14 -1.47 3.78 -11.96
C THR A 14 -1.23 5.29 -11.95
N ALA A 15 -0.57 5.82 -12.97
CA ALA A 15 -0.32 7.26 -13.11
C ALA A 15 -1.53 8.02 -13.69
N ALA A 16 -2.27 7.40 -14.61
CA ALA A 16 -3.39 8.04 -15.28
C ALA A 16 -4.69 8.02 -14.45
N ALA A 17 -4.97 6.96 -13.71
CA ALA A 17 -6.24 6.76 -13.01
C ALA A 17 -6.12 6.85 -11.48
N GLU A 18 -7.27 6.91 -10.82
CA GLU A 18 -7.37 6.83 -9.36
C GLU A 18 -7.23 5.36 -8.90
N PRO A 19 -6.70 5.12 -7.68
CA PRO A 19 -6.54 3.78 -7.12
C PRO A 19 -7.84 2.96 -7.10
N GLY A 20 -7.76 1.70 -7.49
CA GLY A 20 -8.85 0.73 -7.41
C GLY A 20 -9.94 0.85 -8.49
N VAL A 21 -9.91 1.87 -9.36
CA VAL A 21 -10.99 2.06 -10.37
C VAL A 21 -10.82 1.21 -11.62
N MET A 22 -9.59 0.77 -11.91
CA MET A 22 -9.29 0.00 -13.14
C MET A 22 -9.51 -1.52 -13.00
N ALA A 23 -9.67 -2.02 -11.77
CA ALA A 23 -9.77 -3.45 -11.50
C ALA A 23 -10.87 -4.17 -12.31
N LYS A 24 -12.05 -3.56 -12.45
CA LYS A 24 -13.15 -4.15 -13.22
C LYS A 24 -12.83 -4.25 -14.71
N ARG A 25 -12.20 -3.23 -15.27
CA ARG A 25 -11.84 -3.20 -16.69
C ARG A 25 -10.74 -4.21 -17.02
N LEU A 26 -9.82 -4.44 -16.08
CA LEU A 26 -8.76 -5.44 -16.22
C LEU A 26 -9.25 -6.90 -16.11
N VAL A 27 -10.52 -7.13 -15.78
CA VAL A 27 -11.17 -8.43 -15.93
C VAL A 27 -11.62 -8.68 -17.38
N GLU A 28 -11.94 -7.61 -18.11
CA GLU A 28 -12.50 -7.67 -19.46
C GLU A 28 -11.44 -7.53 -20.57
N MET A 29 -10.31 -6.88 -20.27
CA MET A 29 -9.24 -6.62 -21.22
C MET A 29 -7.87 -6.60 -20.55
N THR A 30 -6.81 -6.80 -21.31
CA THR A 30 -5.43 -6.69 -20.85
C THR A 30 -5.07 -5.25 -20.47
N ALA A 31 -4.01 -5.05 -19.68
CA ALA A 31 -3.57 -3.70 -19.34
C ALA A 31 -3.07 -2.94 -20.58
N GLU A 32 -2.47 -3.63 -21.53
CA GLU A 32 -2.02 -3.05 -22.80
C GLU A 32 -3.21 -2.54 -23.64
N GLU A 33 -4.26 -3.34 -23.81
CA GLU A 33 -5.48 -2.95 -24.51
C GLU A 33 -6.17 -1.77 -23.83
N LEU A 34 -6.27 -1.81 -22.49
CA LEU A 34 -6.86 -0.74 -21.71
C LEU A 34 -6.07 0.57 -21.84
N TRP A 35 -4.74 0.49 -21.80
CA TRP A 35 -3.88 1.65 -21.98
C TRP A 35 -4.03 2.25 -23.40
N GLN A 36 -4.04 1.41 -24.43
CA GLN A 36 -4.26 1.85 -25.82
C GLN A 36 -5.64 2.50 -25.99
N HIS A 37 -6.68 1.92 -25.39
CA HIS A 37 -8.02 2.51 -25.40
C HIS A 37 -8.01 3.92 -24.76
N MET A 38 -7.36 4.10 -23.61
CA MET A 38 -7.23 5.41 -22.96
C MET A 38 -6.46 6.44 -23.80
N LEU A 39 -5.51 6.01 -24.62
CA LEU A 39 -4.74 6.87 -25.52
C LEU A 39 -5.53 7.27 -26.77
N THR A 40 -6.45 6.46 -27.25
CA THR A 40 -7.13 6.64 -28.53
C THR A 40 -8.55 7.19 -28.42
N ASP A 41 -9.29 6.80 -27.39
CA ASP A 41 -10.66 7.24 -27.20
C ASP A 41 -10.71 8.60 -26.46
N SER A 42 -11.04 9.65 -27.21
CA SER A 42 -11.16 11.02 -26.65
C SER A 42 -12.34 11.19 -25.70
N GLY A 43 -13.31 10.29 -25.69
CA GLY A 43 -14.43 10.26 -24.74
C GLY A 43 -14.05 9.63 -23.38
N GLU A 44 -12.91 8.97 -23.29
CA GLU A 44 -12.46 8.32 -22.08
C GLU A 44 -12.10 9.36 -21.00
N ARG A 45 -12.57 9.13 -19.78
CA ARG A 45 -12.39 10.05 -18.65
C ARG A 45 -10.94 10.45 -18.41
N TRP A 46 -10.00 9.55 -18.62
CA TRP A 46 -8.57 9.76 -18.32
C TRP A 46 -7.72 10.05 -19.58
N HIS A 47 -8.35 10.17 -20.76
CA HIS A 47 -7.65 10.36 -22.03
C HIS A 47 -6.62 11.50 -21.99
N LYS A 48 -7.02 12.69 -21.52
CA LYS A 48 -6.10 13.84 -21.45
C LYS A 48 -4.89 13.57 -20.57
N ARG A 49 -5.10 12.88 -19.44
CA ARG A 49 -4.01 12.52 -18.51
C ARG A 49 -3.11 11.45 -19.11
N ALA A 50 -3.69 10.44 -19.77
CA ALA A 50 -2.93 9.41 -20.49
C ALA A 50 -2.05 10.02 -21.58
N LYS A 51 -2.59 10.93 -22.39
CA LYS A 51 -1.84 11.64 -23.44
C LYS A 51 -0.69 12.51 -22.94
N SER A 52 -0.79 13.06 -21.74
CA SER A 52 0.24 13.91 -21.14
C SER A 52 1.28 13.14 -20.33
N LEU A 53 1.10 11.83 -20.15
CA LEU A 53 2.01 11.01 -19.38
C LEU A 53 3.22 10.58 -20.23
N ASP A 54 4.41 10.88 -19.73
CA ASP A 54 5.66 10.33 -20.21
C ASP A 54 6.00 9.07 -19.41
N VAL A 55 5.74 7.90 -20.03
CA VAL A 55 5.94 6.60 -19.39
C VAL A 55 7.43 6.30 -19.22
N ASP A 56 8.27 6.70 -20.18
CA ASP A 56 9.70 6.47 -20.12
C ASP A 56 10.33 7.27 -18.97
N GLN A 57 9.91 8.52 -18.80
CA GLN A 57 10.32 9.34 -17.67
C GLN A 57 9.85 8.76 -16.33
N LEU A 58 8.63 8.17 -16.26
CA LEU A 58 8.14 7.50 -15.06
C LEU A 58 9.03 6.31 -14.70
N VAL A 59 9.40 5.49 -15.67
CA VAL A 59 10.31 4.35 -15.50
C VAL A 59 11.68 4.82 -15.01
N GLU A 60 12.30 5.75 -15.74
CA GLU A 60 13.62 6.27 -15.39
C GLU A 60 13.69 6.82 -13.95
N ARG A 61 12.69 7.60 -13.57
CA ARG A 61 12.61 8.15 -12.19
C ARG A 61 12.45 7.05 -11.15
N SER A 62 11.68 6.01 -11.44
CA SER A 62 11.46 4.88 -10.54
C SER A 62 12.74 4.07 -10.34
N GLU A 63 13.48 3.82 -11.41
CA GLU A 63 14.77 3.13 -11.37
C GLU A 63 15.82 3.92 -10.61
N LYS A 64 15.93 5.23 -10.85
CA LYS A 64 16.80 6.15 -10.09
C LYS A 64 16.49 6.16 -8.60
N ALA A 65 15.22 5.99 -8.23
CA ALA A 65 14.76 5.90 -6.84
C ALA A 65 14.85 4.48 -6.26
N ALA A 66 15.44 3.52 -6.98
CA ALA A 66 15.53 2.11 -6.60
C ALA A 66 14.17 1.50 -6.19
N MET A 67 13.11 1.90 -6.88
CA MET A 67 11.77 1.37 -6.65
C MET A 67 11.51 0.16 -7.52
N ARG A 68 10.81 -0.83 -6.96
CA ARG A 68 10.24 -1.96 -7.69
C ARG A 68 8.79 -1.66 -8.03
N PHE A 69 8.35 -2.10 -9.19
CA PHE A 69 6.93 -2.07 -9.55
C PHE A 69 6.43 -3.51 -9.73
N LEU A 70 5.63 -3.96 -8.78
CA LEU A 70 5.07 -5.31 -8.75
C LEU A 70 3.73 -5.37 -9.46
N ILE A 71 3.51 -6.45 -10.20
CA ILE A 71 2.24 -6.73 -10.87
C ILE A 71 1.74 -8.14 -10.50
N PRO A 72 0.44 -8.45 -10.66
CA PRO A 72 -0.07 -9.80 -10.49
C PRO A 72 0.73 -10.83 -11.29
N GLY A 73 1.11 -11.92 -10.64
CA GLY A 73 1.94 -12.98 -11.24
C GLY A 73 3.44 -12.86 -10.96
N ASP A 74 3.92 -11.75 -10.40
CA ASP A 74 5.29 -11.67 -9.89
C ASP A 74 5.46 -12.56 -8.64
N GLU A 75 6.66 -13.11 -8.46
CA GLU A 75 7.00 -13.90 -7.27
C GLU A 75 6.80 -13.12 -5.97
N GLU A 76 7.09 -11.81 -6.01
CA GLU A 76 6.94 -10.89 -4.88
C GLU A 76 5.48 -10.40 -4.69
N TRP A 77 4.53 -10.81 -5.54
CA TRP A 77 3.14 -10.37 -5.43
C TRP A 77 2.40 -11.08 -4.30
N PRO A 78 1.85 -10.38 -3.29
CA PRO A 78 1.10 -10.99 -2.20
C PRO A 78 -0.26 -11.54 -2.66
N THR A 79 -0.49 -12.83 -2.47
CA THR A 79 -1.75 -13.51 -2.88
C THR A 79 -3.00 -12.98 -2.16
N GLY A 80 -2.84 -12.40 -0.97
CA GLY A 80 -3.94 -11.76 -0.25
C GLY A 80 -4.64 -10.65 -1.03
N LEU A 81 -3.91 -9.98 -1.95
CA LEU A 81 -4.47 -8.94 -2.81
C LEU A 81 -5.51 -9.46 -3.82
N ASP A 82 -5.46 -10.75 -4.16
CA ASP A 82 -6.39 -11.37 -5.11
C ASP A 82 -7.82 -11.44 -4.53
N SER A 83 -7.95 -11.43 -3.19
CA SER A 83 -9.24 -11.36 -2.52
C SER A 83 -10.02 -10.10 -2.88
N LEU A 84 -9.33 -8.99 -3.15
CA LEU A 84 -9.93 -7.72 -3.53
C LEU A 84 -10.63 -7.74 -4.90
N ALA A 85 -10.28 -8.69 -5.78
CA ALA A 85 -10.96 -8.86 -7.07
C ALA A 85 -12.44 -9.26 -6.89
N ARG A 86 -12.78 -9.93 -5.77
CA ARG A 86 -14.12 -10.43 -5.45
C ARG A 86 -14.99 -9.42 -4.69
N VAL A 87 -14.39 -8.38 -4.12
CA VAL A 87 -15.07 -7.43 -3.22
C VAL A 87 -15.25 -6.09 -3.89
N GLY A 88 -16.22 -5.98 -4.79
CA GLY A 88 -16.59 -4.71 -5.43
C GLY A 88 -17.52 -3.87 -4.55
N LYS A 89 -17.04 -3.21 -3.49
CA LYS A 89 -17.83 -2.20 -2.76
C LYS A 89 -17.70 -0.84 -3.46
N SER A 90 -18.82 -0.34 -3.97
CA SER A 90 -19.04 1.07 -4.38
C SER A 90 -17.94 1.76 -5.21
N GLY A 91 -17.43 1.14 -6.26
CA GLY A 91 -16.60 1.84 -7.27
C GLY A 91 -15.16 2.18 -6.89
N MET A 92 -14.74 1.97 -5.65
CA MET A 92 -13.38 2.20 -5.15
C MET A 92 -12.86 0.97 -4.41
N GLY A 93 -12.70 -0.16 -5.04
CA GLY A 93 -12.31 -1.31 -4.24
C GLY A 93 -12.05 -2.58 -5.01
N GLY A 94 -11.22 -2.55 -6.01
CA GLY A 94 -10.74 -3.76 -6.67
C GLY A 94 -9.28 -4.06 -6.33
N ALA A 95 -8.77 -5.18 -6.86
CA ALA A 95 -7.35 -5.48 -6.80
C ALA A 95 -6.52 -4.30 -7.37
N PRO A 96 -5.35 -4.00 -6.82
CA PRO A 96 -4.50 -2.96 -7.36
C PRO A 96 -3.99 -3.35 -8.75
N VAL A 97 -3.83 -2.37 -9.63
CA VAL A 97 -3.27 -2.55 -10.97
C VAL A 97 -1.82 -3.01 -10.89
N GLY A 98 -1.10 -2.50 -9.91
CA GLY A 98 0.26 -2.82 -9.55
C GLY A 98 0.65 -2.07 -8.28
N LEU A 99 1.78 -2.40 -7.70
CA LEU A 99 2.30 -1.80 -6.47
C LEU A 99 3.71 -1.28 -6.67
N TRP A 100 3.92 -0.02 -6.31
CA TRP A 100 5.24 0.58 -6.15
C TRP A 100 5.78 0.20 -4.77
N VAL A 101 7.01 -0.30 -4.73
CA VAL A 101 7.64 -0.79 -3.49
C VAL A 101 9.06 -0.27 -3.38
N THR A 102 9.45 0.19 -2.21
CA THR A 102 10.84 0.47 -1.83
C THR A 102 11.17 -0.20 -0.52
N GLY A 103 12.44 -0.58 -0.34
CA GLY A 103 12.93 -1.30 0.83
C GLY A 103 13.32 -2.75 0.52
N PRO A 104 14.11 -3.38 1.41
CA PRO A 104 14.71 -4.69 1.18
C PRO A 104 13.74 -5.87 1.34
N ALA A 105 12.61 -5.69 2.03
CA ALA A 105 11.73 -6.80 2.36
C ALA A 105 10.99 -7.33 1.11
N HIS A 106 10.90 -8.66 0.99
CA HIS A 106 10.15 -9.34 -0.06
C HIS A 106 8.67 -9.39 0.35
N LEU A 107 7.82 -8.66 -0.39
CA LEU A 107 6.46 -8.34 0.05
C LEU A 107 5.58 -9.57 0.21
N ALA A 108 5.67 -10.56 -0.68
CA ALA A 108 4.90 -11.80 -0.58
C ALA A 108 5.22 -12.56 0.70
N ASP A 109 6.52 -12.71 1.03
CA ASP A 109 6.96 -13.49 2.20
C ASP A 109 6.49 -12.85 3.50
N ILE A 110 6.73 -11.52 3.64
CA ILE A 110 6.40 -10.82 4.88
C ILE A 110 4.90 -10.64 5.09
N SER A 111 4.08 -10.75 4.03
CA SER A 111 2.62 -10.67 4.12
C SER A 111 1.97 -11.97 4.60
N GLN A 112 2.64 -13.12 4.47
CA GLN A 112 2.08 -14.42 4.89
C GLN A 112 1.72 -14.49 6.38
N ARG A 113 2.48 -13.77 7.20
CA ARG A 113 2.28 -13.71 8.65
C ARG A 113 2.26 -12.24 9.10
N ALA A 114 1.39 -11.46 8.48
CA ALA A 114 1.27 -10.06 8.79
C ALA A 114 -0.02 -9.74 9.55
N VAL A 115 0.07 -8.77 10.47
CA VAL A 115 -1.07 -8.23 11.24
C VAL A 115 -1.13 -6.73 11.00
N ALA A 116 -2.31 -6.24 10.63
CA ALA A 116 -2.56 -4.80 10.57
C ALA A 116 -2.82 -4.26 11.97
N ILE A 117 -2.14 -3.18 12.35
CA ILE A 117 -2.43 -2.41 13.55
C ILE A 117 -2.77 -0.99 13.11
N VAL A 118 -4.04 -0.60 13.30
CA VAL A 118 -4.56 0.68 12.84
C VAL A 118 -5.36 1.39 13.93
N GLY A 119 -5.55 2.71 13.75
CA GLY A 119 -6.35 3.46 14.72
C GLY A 119 -6.48 4.94 14.38
N CYS A 120 -6.91 5.72 15.34
CA CYS A 120 -7.11 7.14 15.18
C CYS A 120 -5.78 7.91 15.13
N ARG A 121 -5.81 9.04 14.40
CA ARG A 121 -4.64 9.95 14.30
C ARG A 121 -4.38 10.71 15.59
N SER A 122 -5.44 11.07 16.32
CA SER A 122 -5.38 11.75 17.62
C SER A 122 -5.58 10.72 18.73
N ALA A 123 -4.69 9.72 18.78
CA ALA A 123 -4.73 8.68 19.78
C ALA A 123 -4.33 9.20 21.16
N SER A 124 -4.92 8.63 22.20
CA SER A 124 -4.48 8.84 23.58
C SER A 124 -3.06 8.29 23.78
N SER A 125 -2.36 8.76 24.82
CA SER A 125 -1.06 8.19 25.19
C SER A 125 -1.19 6.69 25.50
N TYR A 126 -2.25 6.29 26.19
CA TYR A 126 -2.53 4.89 26.46
C TYR A 126 -2.71 4.06 25.17
N GLY A 127 -3.48 4.57 24.20
CA GLY A 127 -3.67 3.88 22.93
C GLY A 127 -2.35 3.74 22.14
N GLN A 128 -1.49 4.77 22.18
CA GLN A 128 -0.17 4.70 21.56
C GLN A 128 0.73 3.66 22.24
N ASP A 129 0.76 3.63 23.59
CA ASP A 129 1.55 2.66 24.36
C ASP A 129 1.08 1.23 24.09
N VAL A 130 -0.24 0.99 24.02
CA VAL A 130 -0.80 -0.31 23.64
C VAL A 130 -0.38 -0.72 22.23
N ALA A 131 -0.40 0.21 21.25
CA ALA A 131 0.02 -0.08 19.89
C ALA A 131 1.52 -0.43 19.78
N VAL A 132 2.38 0.31 20.51
CA VAL A 132 3.81 0.03 20.59
C VAL A 132 4.07 -1.36 21.17
N GLU A 133 3.48 -1.66 22.33
CA GLU A 133 3.70 -2.92 23.03
C GLU A 133 3.16 -4.12 22.23
N MET A 134 1.98 -3.99 21.65
CA MET A 134 1.39 -5.03 20.80
C MET A 134 2.26 -5.32 19.59
N ALA A 135 2.71 -4.26 18.86
CA ALA A 135 3.58 -4.41 17.71
C ALA A 135 4.91 -5.05 18.08
N TYR A 136 5.51 -4.62 19.20
CA TYR A 136 6.75 -5.18 19.72
C TYR A 136 6.61 -6.68 19.98
N ARG A 137 5.55 -7.11 20.69
CA ARG A 137 5.31 -8.54 21.01
C ARG A 137 5.02 -9.37 19.77
N LEU A 138 4.21 -8.88 18.84
CA LEU A 138 3.90 -9.56 17.58
C LEU A 138 5.17 -9.83 16.76
N VAL A 139 6.05 -8.86 16.68
CA VAL A 139 7.31 -8.98 15.95
C VAL A 139 8.29 -9.92 16.66
N ARG A 140 8.40 -9.82 17.98
CA ARG A 140 9.28 -10.70 18.77
C ARG A 140 8.85 -12.15 18.71
N GLY A 141 7.55 -12.42 18.59
CA GLY A 141 7.00 -13.76 18.69
C GLY A 141 7.25 -14.40 20.07
N HIS A 142 7.38 -15.71 20.10
CA HIS A 142 7.79 -16.45 21.29
C HIS A 142 9.29 -16.31 21.57
N CYS A 143 9.72 -16.69 22.79
CA CYS A 143 11.14 -16.63 23.21
C CYS A 143 12.08 -17.44 22.31
N ASP A 144 11.58 -18.46 21.63
CA ASP A 144 12.29 -19.31 20.67
C ASP A 144 12.32 -18.74 19.24
N GLY A 145 11.77 -17.52 19.03
CA GLY A 145 11.68 -16.85 17.73
C GLY A 145 10.54 -17.37 16.84
N THR A 146 9.76 -18.39 17.30
CA THR A 146 8.57 -18.83 16.58
C THR A 146 7.44 -17.84 16.77
N GLY A 147 6.48 -17.81 15.84
CA GLY A 147 5.31 -16.95 15.95
C GLY A 147 5.55 -15.47 15.60
N SER A 148 6.74 -15.07 15.14
CA SER A 148 7.03 -13.71 14.71
C SER A 148 6.13 -13.28 13.55
N HIS A 149 5.61 -12.06 13.63
CA HIS A 149 4.72 -11.47 12.62
C HIS A 149 5.29 -10.18 12.07
N THR A 150 4.90 -9.85 10.84
CA THR A 150 5.12 -8.51 10.29
C THR A 150 3.98 -7.59 10.71
N VAL A 151 4.30 -6.35 11.08
CA VAL A 151 3.31 -5.31 11.35
C VAL A 151 3.08 -4.48 10.09
N ILE A 152 1.85 -4.38 9.62
CA ILE A 152 1.47 -3.53 8.49
C ILE A 152 0.55 -2.41 8.98
N SER A 153 0.83 -1.18 8.56
CA SER A 153 -0.01 -0.04 8.88
C SER A 153 0.11 1.07 7.81
N GLY A 154 -0.53 2.20 8.05
CA GLY A 154 -0.63 3.28 7.07
C GLY A 154 0.33 4.43 7.26
N GLY A 155 1.18 4.40 8.27
CA GLY A 155 2.14 5.48 8.56
C GLY A 155 1.54 6.80 9.04
N ALA A 156 0.24 6.85 9.36
CA ALA A 156 -0.42 8.05 9.87
C ALA A 156 0.06 8.42 11.29
N PHE A 157 -0.26 9.63 11.75
CA PHE A 157 -0.08 9.99 13.15
C PHE A 157 -0.89 9.07 14.08
N GLY A 158 -0.55 9.02 15.36
CA GLY A 158 -1.25 8.23 16.37
C GLY A 158 -0.91 6.74 16.30
N ILE A 159 -1.91 5.88 16.19
CA ILE A 159 -1.76 4.43 16.32
C ILE A 159 -0.85 3.84 15.23
N ASP A 160 -0.97 4.26 13.97
CA ASP A 160 -0.19 3.69 12.87
C ASP A 160 1.32 3.86 13.12
N VAL A 161 1.76 5.10 13.40
CA VAL A 161 3.19 5.36 13.65
C VAL A 161 3.67 4.74 14.97
N ALA A 162 2.82 4.63 15.99
CA ALA A 162 3.15 3.95 17.25
C ALA A 162 3.41 2.45 17.00
N ALA A 163 2.56 1.79 16.20
CA ALA A 163 2.75 0.40 15.81
C ALA A 163 4.07 0.19 15.05
N HIS A 164 4.39 1.07 14.09
CA HIS A 164 5.68 1.00 13.38
C HIS A 164 6.88 1.15 14.33
N ARG A 165 6.82 2.09 15.29
CA ARG A 165 7.87 2.27 16.30
C ARG A 165 8.06 1.02 17.15
N GLY A 166 6.97 0.38 17.58
CA GLY A 166 7.01 -0.89 18.31
C GLY A 166 7.70 -2.00 17.51
N ALA A 167 7.34 -2.17 16.25
CA ALA A 167 7.95 -3.16 15.36
C ALA A 167 9.45 -2.88 15.12
N LEU A 168 9.81 -1.63 14.83
CA LEU A 168 11.22 -1.22 14.63
C LEU A 168 12.06 -1.41 15.90
N SER A 169 11.50 -1.11 17.08
CA SER A 169 12.22 -1.32 18.37
C SER A 169 12.48 -2.81 18.65
N ALA A 170 11.63 -3.70 18.13
CA ALA A 170 11.82 -5.14 18.16
C ALA A 170 12.79 -5.65 17.08
N ARG A 171 13.34 -4.77 16.22
CA ARG A 171 14.20 -5.08 15.07
C ARG A 171 13.57 -6.05 14.07
N GLY A 172 12.25 -5.97 13.90
CA GLY A 172 11.54 -6.83 12.97
C GLY A 172 10.94 -6.10 11.79
N ASN A 173 10.30 -6.87 10.92
CA ASN A 173 9.73 -6.36 9.70
C ASN A 173 8.47 -5.53 9.97
N THR A 174 8.39 -4.39 9.32
CA THR A 174 7.17 -3.60 9.24
C THR A 174 7.01 -2.99 7.86
N VAL A 175 5.77 -2.89 7.40
CA VAL A 175 5.41 -2.34 6.09
C VAL A 175 4.48 -1.15 6.28
N SER A 176 4.83 -0.03 5.69
CA SER A 176 3.93 1.11 5.61
C SER A 176 3.32 1.21 4.23
N VAL A 177 1.98 1.10 4.15
CA VAL A 177 1.24 1.33 2.91
C VAL A 177 0.88 2.81 2.86
N LEU A 178 1.35 3.53 1.84
CA LEU A 178 1.15 4.97 1.70
C LEU A 178 0.03 5.30 0.71
N ALA A 179 -0.59 6.46 0.87
CA ALA A 179 -1.62 7.00 -0.02
C ALA A 179 -1.07 8.13 -0.92
N CYS A 180 0.21 8.08 -1.23
CA CYS A 180 0.95 9.01 -2.08
C CYS A 180 2.10 8.30 -2.76
N GLY A 181 2.79 8.96 -3.69
CA GLY A 181 4.04 8.44 -4.26
C GLY A 181 5.10 8.25 -3.17
N LEU A 182 5.94 7.24 -3.33
CA LEU A 182 6.94 6.87 -2.33
C LEU A 182 8.12 7.87 -2.23
N ASP A 183 8.22 8.81 -3.17
CA ASP A 183 9.12 9.97 -3.13
C ASP A 183 8.61 11.08 -2.18
N THR A 184 7.38 10.98 -1.70
CA THR A 184 6.77 11.94 -0.78
C THR A 184 6.38 11.25 0.53
N LEU A 185 7.30 11.24 1.50
CA LEU A 185 7.02 10.65 2.81
C LEU A 185 5.98 11.48 3.57
N TYR A 186 4.77 10.96 3.65
CA TYR A 186 3.64 11.64 4.28
C TYR A 186 3.01 10.79 5.40
N PRO A 187 2.71 11.39 6.57
CA PRO A 187 2.92 12.80 6.94
C PRO A 187 4.39 13.13 7.23
N ARG A 188 4.81 14.35 6.91
CA ARG A 188 6.21 14.79 7.11
C ARG A 188 6.73 14.61 8.54
N GLY A 189 5.86 14.76 9.54
CA GLY A 189 6.25 14.53 10.94
C GLY A 189 6.64 13.09 11.28
N ASN A 190 6.34 12.13 10.40
CA ASN A 190 6.71 10.73 10.54
C ASN A 190 7.83 10.30 9.58
N SER A 191 8.44 11.24 8.82
CA SER A 191 9.46 10.92 7.78
C SER A 191 10.58 10.04 8.31
N ALA A 192 11.13 10.35 9.48
CA ALA A 192 12.22 9.57 10.06
C ALA A 192 11.83 8.10 10.34
N VAL A 193 10.59 7.84 10.75
CA VAL A 193 10.08 6.47 10.94
C VAL A 193 9.89 5.79 9.59
N LEU A 194 9.33 6.49 8.61
CA LEU A 194 9.12 5.96 7.26
C LEU A 194 10.45 5.65 6.57
N GLU A 195 11.48 6.48 6.75
CA GLU A 195 12.84 6.22 6.26
C GLU A 195 13.44 4.97 6.90
N GLN A 196 13.27 4.76 8.21
CA GLN A 196 13.70 3.54 8.88
C GLN A 196 12.98 2.31 8.32
N ILE A 197 11.66 2.41 8.07
CA ILE A 197 10.90 1.33 7.44
C ILE A 197 11.44 1.02 6.03
N ALA A 198 11.71 2.05 5.23
CA ALA A 198 12.30 1.87 3.90
C ALA A 198 13.68 1.19 3.95
N GLY A 199 14.43 1.37 5.04
CA GLY A 199 15.77 0.77 5.22
C GLY A 199 15.75 -0.69 5.70
N THR A 200 14.69 -1.16 6.34
CA THR A 200 14.64 -2.49 6.97
C THR A 200 13.45 -3.35 6.57
N GLY A 201 12.35 -2.74 6.19
CA GLY A 201 11.10 -3.36 5.78
C GLY A 201 10.70 -2.98 4.35
N ALA A 202 9.49 -2.43 4.17
CA ALA A 202 9.04 -1.90 2.90
C ALA A 202 8.08 -0.72 3.05
N LEU A 203 8.16 0.23 2.13
CA LEU A 203 7.09 1.17 1.83
C LEU A 203 6.38 0.72 0.57
N VAL A 204 5.05 0.77 0.58
CA VAL A 204 4.21 0.29 -0.52
C VAL A 204 3.19 1.36 -0.89
N SER A 205 2.98 1.56 -2.18
CA SER A 205 1.93 2.44 -2.69
C SER A 205 1.37 1.94 -4.02
N GLU A 206 0.09 2.17 -4.26
CA GLU A 206 -0.55 2.00 -5.57
C GLU A 206 -0.33 3.24 -6.47
N LEU A 207 0.19 4.32 -5.90
CA LEU A 207 0.41 5.58 -6.58
C LEU A 207 1.88 5.74 -6.99
N PRO A 208 2.16 6.18 -8.22
CA PRO A 208 3.52 6.42 -8.69
C PRO A 208 4.14 7.66 -8.04
N LEU A 209 5.42 7.86 -8.31
CA LEU A 209 6.20 9.04 -7.94
C LEU A 209 5.48 10.35 -8.32
N GLY A 210 5.61 11.36 -7.46
CA GLY A 210 5.02 12.69 -7.66
C GLY A 210 3.53 12.79 -7.33
N ARG A 211 2.89 11.71 -6.92
CA ARG A 211 1.46 11.76 -6.54
C ARG A 211 1.31 12.19 -5.08
N HIS A 212 0.57 13.27 -4.88
CA HIS A 212 0.25 13.78 -3.55
C HIS A 212 -0.92 13.02 -2.90
N PRO A 213 -0.96 12.96 -1.55
CA PRO A 213 -2.05 12.30 -0.84
C PRO A 213 -3.37 13.06 -1.01
N THR A 214 -4.47 12.30 -1.17
CA THR A 214 -5.82 12.85 -1.28
C THR A 214 -6.76 12.14 -0.31
N ARG A 215 -7.89 12.79 0.07
CA ARG A 215 -8.89 12.14 0.95
C ARG A 215 -9.41 10.81 0.39
N PRO A 216 -9.82 10.72 -0.89
CA PRO A 216 -10.20 9.44 -1.49
C PRO A 216 -9.05 8.42 -1.51
N GLY A 217 -7.80 8.88 -1.75
CA GLY A 217 -6.62 8.01 -1.76
C GLY A 217 -6.37 7.31 -0.43
N PHE A 218 -6.60 7.99 0.71
CA PHE A 218 -6.50 7.35 2.03
C PHE A 218 -7.52 6.22 2.21
N LEU A 219 -8.76 6.41 1.75
CA LEU A 219 -9.80 5.38 1.85
C LEU A 219 -9.50 4.20 0.91
N ALA A 220 -9.07 4.49 -0.32
CA ALA A 220 -8.70 3.46 -1.29
C ALA A 220 -7.50 2.62 -0.80
N ARG A 221 -6.49 3.25 -0.17
CA ARG A 221 -5.31 2.59 0.38
C ARG A 221 -5.65 1.59 1.50
N ASN A 222 -6.66 1.88 2.33
CA ASN A 222 -6.99 1.06 3.49
C ASN A 222 -7.32 -0.40 3.13
N ARG A 223 -7.88 -0.64 1.93
CA ARG A 223 -8.11 -2.01 1.45
C ARG A 223 -6.82 -2.82 1.28
N LEU A 224 -5.73 -2.14 0.90
CA LEU A 224 -4.43 -2.79 0.75
C LEU A 224 -3.85 -3.20 2.10
N ILE A 225 -4.02 -2.36 3.15
CA ILE A 225 -3.59 -2.72 4.51
C ILE A 225 -4.30 -4.00 4.95
N ALA A 226 -5.62 -4.08 4.78
CA ALA A 226 -6.39 -5.26 5.15
C ALA A 226 -6.00 -6.49 4.32
N ALA A 227 -5.88 -6.34 2.99
CA ALA A 227 -5.60 -7.47 2.10
C ALA A 227 -4.17 -8.03 2.19
N LEU A 228 -3.22 -7.22 2.68
CA LEU A 228 -1.83 -7.64 2.93
C LEU A 228 -1.64 -8.34 4.27
N THR A 229 -2.70 -8.55 5.05
CA THR A 229 -2.61 -9.08 6.41
C THR A 229 -3.58 -10.22 6.65
N THR A 230 -3.22 -11.10 7.58
CA THR A 230 -4.08 -12.21 8.03
C THR A 230 -5.10 -11.78 9.09
N GLY A 231 -4.93 -10.59 9.67
CA GLY A 231 -5.84 -10.02 10.66
C GLY A 231 -5.61 -8.54 10.85
N THR A 232 -6.64 -7.83 11.31
CA THR A 232 -6.61 -6.39 11.55
C THR A 232 -7.03 -6.08 12.98
N VAL A 233 -6.18 -5.36 13.71
CA VAL A 233 -6.45 -4.85 15.04
C VAL A 233 -6.69 -3.34 14.98
N VAL A 234 -7.83 -2.91 15.51
CA VAL A 234 -8.14 -1.50 15.75
C VAL A 234 -7.91 -1.19 17.22
N VAL A 235 -6.83 -0.47 17.53
CA VAL A 235 -6.45 -0.20 18.95
C VAL A 235 -7.32 0.88 19.55
N GLU A 236 -7.48 1.98 18.85
CA GLU A 236 -8.31 3.11 19.27
C GLU A 236 -8.92 3.78 18.04
N ALA A 237 -10.24 3.94 18.02
CA ALA A 237 -10.93 4.59 16.91
C ALA A 237 -12.19 5.32 17.37
N GLY A 238 -12.36 6.55 16.92
CA GLY A 238 -13.64 7.21 16.99
C GLY A 238 -14.62 6.62 15.95
N TRP A 239 -15.92 6.80 16.19
CA TRP A 239 -16.99 6.23 15.35
C TRP A 239 -16.88 6.54 13.85
N ARG A 240 -16.27 7.67 13.47
CA ARG A 240 -16.05 8.09 12.07
C ARG A 240 -14.58 7.98 11.65
N SER A 241 -13.78 7.15 12.33
CA SER A 241 -12.37 6.98 12.03
C SER A 241 -12.16 6.20 10.72
N GLY A 242 -11.13 6.57 9.96
CA GLY A 242 -10.66 5.80 8.81
C GLY A 242 -10.22 4.37 9.16
N ALA A 243 -9.84 4.10 10.41
CA ALA A 243 -9.50 2.76 10.88
C ALA A 243 -10.69 1.78 10.82
N ILE A 244 -11.93 2.28 11.06
CA ILE A 244 -13.15 1.48 10.88
C ILE A 244 -13.33 1.05 9.42
N ASN A 245 -12.95 1.91 8.46
CA ASN A 245 -12.95 1.53 7.05
C ASN A 245 -11.94 0.41 6.76
N THR A 246 -10.74 0.43 7.37
CA THR A 246 -9.79 -0.67 7.24
C THR A 246 -10.36 -1.97 7.80
N ALA A 247 -10.96 -1.94 9.00
CA ALA A 247 -11.60 -3.10 9.60
C ALA A 247 -12.76 -3.67 8.74
N SER A 248 -13.50 -2.78 8.06
CA SER A 248 -14.58 -3.20 7.14
C SER A 248 -14.06 -3.93 5.89
N TRP A 249 -12.80 -3.75 5.52
CA TRP A 249 -12.16 -4.51 4.43
C TRP A 249 -11.61 -5.86 4.89
N ALA A 250 -11.34 -6.03 6.18
CA ALA A 250 -10.81 -7.26 6.77
C ALA A 250 -11.90 -8.33 7.03
N ASN A 251 -13.18 -7.97 6.90
CA ASN A 251 -14.35 -8.84 6.99
C ASN A 251 -14.87 -9.12 5.56
#